data_99572250e3f44d155dfa28702131ff55
#
_entry.id   99572250e3f44d155dfa28702131ff55
#
_cell.length_a   1.000
_cell.length_b   1.000
_cell.length_c   1.000
_cell.angle_alpha   90.00
_cell.angle_beta   90.00
_cell.angle_gamma   90.00
#
_symmetry.space_group_name_H-M   'P 1'
#
loop_
_entity.id
_entity.type
_entity.pdbx_description
1 polymer ?
#
loop_
_entity_poly.entity_id
_entity_poly.type
_entity_poly.pdbx_seq_one_letter_code
_entity_poly.pdbx_strand_id
1 'polypeptide(L)'
;MNLDTFDEHPPYRLIPSQDLYRIQLARSRPGHRPIGQLRVAPAGARSGRFCQPDQRVAYFADSPETAGYEAFGRREQEWLSLDFLRRREVVWAQPGKELSLLDLTLHAAEWPVLQATRFAETQALSRAVKWHAEGRVVISGNRTIVLA
;
A
#
# COMPACT_ATOMS: atom_id res chain seq x y z
N MET A 1 13.97 -12.98 11.14
CA MET A 1 13.54 -12.74 9.74
C MET A 1 14.81 -12.77 8.90
N ASN A 2 14.97 -13.77 8.06
CA ASN A 2 16.09 -13.83 7.12
C ASN A 2 15.67 -13.13 5.82
N LEU A 3 16.29 -12.00 5.50
CA LEU A 3 15.99 -11.22 4.32
C LEU A 3 16.64 -11.79 3.05
N ASP A 4 17.60 -12.70 3.21
CA ASP A 4 18.30 -13.33 2.08
C ASP A 4 17.39 -14.26 1.27
N THR A 5 16.26 -14.70 1.85
CA THR A 5 15.25 -15.52 1.15
C THR A 5 14.46 -14.75 0.08
N PHE A 6 14.54 -13.42 0.05
CA PHE A 6 13.85 -12.63 -0.97
C PHE A 6 14.42 -12.79 -2.37
N ASP A 7 15.71 -13.07 -2.48
CA ASP A 7 16.37 -13.26 -3.77
C ASP A 7 16.01 -14.61 -4.43
N GLU A 8 15.39 -15.52 -3.66
CA GLU A 8 14.99 -16.84 -4.14
C GLU A 8 13.65 -16.83 -4.89
N HIS A 9 12.87 -15.75 -4.79
CA HIS A 9 11.54 -15.67 -5.39
C HIS A 9 11.51 -14.70 -6.58
N PRO A 10 10.81 -15.05 -7.66
CA PRO A 10 10.67 -14.15 -8.78
C PRO A 10 9.91 -12.90 -8.35
N PRO A 11 10.34 -11.70 -8.82
CA PRO A 11 9.64 -10.47 -8.51
C PRO A 11 8.23 -10.48 -9.12
N TYR A 12 7.27 -9.89 -8.41
CA TYR A 12 5.99 -9.57 -9.00
C TYR A 12 6.15 -8.45 -10.02
N ARG A 13 5.69 -8.68 -11.25
CA ARG A 13 5.77 -7.67 -12.33
C ARG A 13 4.46 -6.94 -12.46
N LEU A 14 4.48 -5.66 -12.20
CA LEU A 14 3.37 -4.76 -12.43
C LEU A 14 3.56 -4.12 -13.81
N ILE A 15 2.69 -4.48 -14.74
CA ILE A 15 2.75 -4.00 -16.13
C ILE A 15 2.00 -2.69 -16.34
N PRO A 16 2.35 -1.87 -17.34
CA PRO A 16 1.73 -0.56 -17.57
C PRO A 16 0.22 -0.60 -17.85
N SER A 17 -0.30 -1.72 -18.38
CA SER A 17 -1.73 -1.90 -18.66
C SER A 17 -2.56 -2.36 -17.44
N GLN A 18 -1.93 -2.57 -16.29
CA GLN A 18 -2.62 -3.04 -15.10
C GLN A 18 -3.22 -1.86 -14.33
N ASP A 19 -4.52 -1.90 -14.13
CA ASP A 19 -5.22 -0.92 -13.31
C ASP A 19 -4.95 -1.14 -11.83
N LEU A 20 -4.67 -0.05 -11.15
CA LEU A 20 -4.49 0.02 -9.71
C LEU A 20 -5.55 0.93 -9.12
N TYR A 21 -6.21 0.49 -8.07
CA TYR A 21 -7.33 1.19 -7.45
C TYR A 21 -6.98 1.66 -6.04
N ARG A 22 -7.53 2.81 -5.67
CA ARG A 22 -7.38 3.37 -4.34
C ARG A 22 -8.63 4.13 -3.94
N ILE A 23 -9.03 3.99 -2.68
CA ILE A 23 -10.02 4.88 -2.07
C ILE A 23 -9.29 5.95 -1.26
N GLN A 24 -9.58 7.18 -1.54
CA GLN A 24 -9.01 8.34 -0.86
C GLN A 24 -10.07 9.36 -0.47
N LEU A 25 -9.70 10.36 0.33
CA LEU A 25 -10.57 11.48 0.63
C LEU A 25 -10.77 12.33 -0.63
N ALA A 26 -12.00 12.72 -0.93
CA ALA A 26 -12.33 13.60 -2.05
C ALA A 26 -11.72 15.00 -1.93
N ARG A 27 -11.38 15.43 -0.71
CA ARG A 27 -10.66 16.69 -0.45
C ARG A 27 -9.27 16.43 0.06
N SER A 28 -8.29 17.19 -0.44
CA SER A 28 -6.92 17.13 0.06
C SER A 28 -6.82 17.62 1.50
N ARG A 29 -5.95 16.98 2.27
CA ARG A 29 -5.52 17.49 3.58
C ARG A 29 -4.29 18.36 3.41
N PRO A 30 -4.00 19.26 4.37
CA PRO A 30 -2.75 20.02 4.36
C PRO A 30 -1.54 19.10 4.21
N GLY A 31 -0.57 19.51 3.39
CA GLY A 31 0.65 18.73 3.12
C GLY A 31 0.51 17.59 2.12
N HIS A 32 -0.70 17.23 1.67
CA HIS A 32 -0.86 16.25 0.60
C HIS A 32 -0.38 16.81 -0.72
N ARG A 33 0.35 15.98 -1.47
CA ARG A 33 0.79 16.31 -2.82
C ARG A 33 -0.13 15.63 -3.83
N PRO A 34 -0.74 16.36 -4.76
CA PRO A 34 -1.43 15.75 -5.89
C PRO A 34 -0.41 15.18 -6.88
N ILE A 35 -0.67 13.97 -7.35
CA ILE A 35 0.04 13.33 -8.47
C ILE A 35 -1.06 12.85 -9.40
N GLY A 36 -1.39 13.65 -10.42
CA GLY A 36 -2.61 13.43 -11.20
C GLY A 36 -3.85 13.45 -10.29
N GLN A 37 -4.61 12.37 -10.31
CA GLN A 37 -5.78 12.19 -9.44
C GLN A 37 -5.43 11.73 -8.02
N LEU A 38 -4.19 11.29 -7.79
CA LEU A 38 -3.76 10.75 -6.51
C LEU A 38 -3.44 11.86 -5.52
N ARG A 39 -3.84 11.68 -4.27
CA ARG A 39 -3.48 12.53 -3.15
C ARG A 39 -2.59 11.75 -2.20
N VAL A 40 -1.30 12.01 -2.29
CA VAL A 40 -0.29 11.29 -1.51
C VAL A 40 0.04 12.07 -0.24
N ALA A 41 0.01 11.37 0.89
CA ALA A 41 0.37 11.95 2.18
C ALA A 41 1.81 12.45 2.20
N PRO A 42 2.15 13.47 3.02
CA PRO A 42 3.53 13.91 3.17
C PRO A 42 4.42 12.78 3.69
N ALA A 43 5.71 12.88 3.41
CA ALA A 43 6.71 12.01 4.02
C ALA A 43 6.62 12.10 5.55
N GLY A 44 6.81 10.98 6.23
CA GLY A 44 6.69 10.91 7.69
C GLY A 44 5.27 10.93 8.24
N ALA A 45 4.25 11.02 7.40
CA ALA A 45 2.88 10.82 7.84
C ALA A 45 2.72 9.37 8.32
N ARG A 46 2.53 9.16 9.62
CA ARG A 46 2.33 7.83 10.22
C ARG A 46 0.94 7.27 9.94
N SER A 47 0.45 7.47 8.72
CA SER A 47 -0.92 7.12 8.33
C SER A 47 -1.08 5.68 7.83
N GLY A 48 0.02 4.97 7.62
CA GLY A 48 0.01 3.60 7.12
C GLY A 48 1.11 2.72 7.70
N ARG A 49 0.88 1.41 7.65
CA ARG A 49 1.76 0.38 8.21
C ARG A 49 3.18 0.40 7.63
N PHE A 50 3.31 0.84 6.39
CA PHE A 50 4.58 0.81 5.65
C PHE A 50 5.14 2.20 5.37
N CYS A 51 4.59 3.25 6.02
CA CYS A 51 5.08 4.61 5.86
C CYS A 51 6.49 4.76 6.43
N GLN A 52 7.33 5.48 5.70
CA GLN A 52 8.69 5.82 6.09
C GLN A 52 8.80 7.31 6.44
N PRO A 53 9.74 7.68 7.32
CA PRO A 53 9.92 9.08 7.71
C PRO A 53 10.34 9.99 6.56
N ASP A 54 11.06 9.45 5.59
CA ASP A 54 11.72 10.16 4.51
C ASP A 54 11.05 9.98 3.15
N GLN A 55 10.00 9.15 3.08
CA GLN A 55 9.34 8.81 1.82
C GLN A 55 7.84 9.06 1.84
N ARG A 56 7.31 9.35 0.67
CA ARG A 56 5.88 9.37 0.40
C ARG A 56 5.47 7.97 -0.05
N VAL A 57 4.45 7.42 0.59
CA VAL A 57 3.97 6.06 0.31
C VAL A 57 2.53 6.13 -0.18
N ALA A 58 2.24 5.43 -1.26
CA ALA A 58 0.90 5.26 -1.79
C ALA A 58 0.51 3.78 -1.75
N TYR A 59 -0.72 3.53 -1.33
CA TYR A 59 -1.31 2.20 -1.24
C TYR A 59 -2.34 2.05 -2.34
N PHE A 60 -2.29 0.92 -3.03
CA PHE A 60 -3.22 0.57 -4.09
C PHE A 60 -3.72 -0.86 -3.89
N ALA A 61 -4.77 -1.19 -4.60
CA ALA A 61 -5.32 -2.53 -4.72
C ALA A 61 -5.43 -2.90 -6.21
N ASP A 62 -5.52 -4.17 -6.50
CA ASP A 62 -5.68 -4.71 -7.85
C ASP A 62 -7.14 -4.64 -8.35
N SER A 63 -8.07 -4.34 -7.46
CA SER A 63 -9.49 -4.17 -7.80
C SER A 63 -10.17 -3.11 -6.93
N PRO A 64 -11.29 -2.54 -7.39
CA PRO A 64 -12.09 -1.61 -6.60
C PRO A 64 -12.63 -2.25 -5.31
N GLU A 65 -13.00 -3.54 -5.36
CA GLU A 65 -13.51 -4.31 -4.24
C GLU A 65 -12.44 -4.46 -3.15
N THR A 66 -11.21 -4.84 -3.54
CA THR A 66 -10.06 -4.93 -2.63
C THR A 66 -9.75 -3.56 -2.02
N ALA A 67 -9.78 -2.49 -2.83
CA ALA A 67 -9.61 -1.12 -2.33
C ALA A 67 -10.68 -0.74 -1.31
N GLY A 68 -11.93 -1.16 -1.55
CA GLY A 68 -13.04 -0.99 -0.62
C GLY A 68 -12.81 -1.73 0.70
N TYR A 69 -12.43 -2.99 0.61
CA TYR A 69 -12.13 -3.79 1.80
C TYR A 69 -10.99 -3.19 2.64
N GLU A 70 -9.90 -2.78 2.01
CA GLU A 70 -8.76 -2.15 2.70
C GLU A 70 -9.13 -0.80 3.36
N ALA A 71 -10.00 -0.02 2.72
CA ALA A 71 -10.41 1.27 3.24
C ALA A 71 -11.46 1.18 4.37
N PHE A 72 -12.33 0.18 4.31
CA PHE A 72 -13.52 0.09 5.14
C PHE A 72 -13.57 -1.18 5.98
N GLY A 73 -13.14 -2.33 5.46
CA GLY A 73 -13.32 -3.64 6.06
C GLY A 73 -12.47 -3.89 7.31
N ARG A 74 -11.44 -3.08 7.57
CA ARG A 74 -10.59 -3.18 8.77
C ARG A 74 -11.15 -2.44 9.99
N ARG A 75 -12.27 -1.78 9.83
CA ARG A 75 -12.93 -1.10 10.94
C ARG A 75 -13.90 -2.08 11.58
N GLU A 76 -13.82 -2.27 12.87
CA GLU A 76 -14.79 -3.02 13.68
C GLU A 76 -16.19 -2.35 13.70
N GLN A 77 -16.43 -1.43 12.77
CA GLN A 77 -17.69 -0.70 12.65
C GLN A 77 -18.60 -1.47 11.70
N GLU A 78 -19.68 -2.00 12.23
CA GLU A 78 -20.74 -2.67 11.45
C GLU A 78 -21.47 -1.74 10.48
N TRP A 79 -21.34 -0.41 10.63
CA TRP A 79 -22.10 0.57 9.84
C TRP A 79 -21.18 1.66 9.29
N LEU A 80 -21.29 1.90 7.99
CA LEU A 80 -20.68 3.03 7.30
C LEU A 80 -21.74 4.10 7.06
N SER A 81 -21.56 5.31 7.60
CA SER A 81 -22.47 6.41 7.33
C SER A 81 -22.33 6.90 5.89
N LEU A 82 -23.42 7.35 5.28
CA LEU A 82 -23.41 7.95 3.95
C LEU A 82 -22.47 9.15 3.86
N ASP A 83 -22.42 9.96 4.91
CA ASP A 83 -21.49 11.10 4.99
C ASP A 83 -20.03 10.69 4.93
N PHE A 84 -19.69 9.58 5.59
CA PHE A 84 -18.35 9.01 5.52
C PHE A 84 -17.99 8.56 4.09
N LEU A 85 -18.92 7.93 3.40
CA LEU A 85 -18.75 7.49 2.00
C LEU A 85 -18.67 8.66 1.03
N ARG A 86 -19.55 9.67 1.17
CA ARG A 86 -19.58 10.89 0.32
C ARG A 86 -18.28 11.69 0.37
N ARG A 87 -17.50 11.56 1.43
CA ARG A 87 -16.19 12.23 1.55
C ARG A 87 -15.04 11.49 0.89
N ARG A 88 -15.34 10.38 0.22
CA ARG A 88 -14.33 9.54 -0.44
C ARG A 88 -14.63 9.39 -1.91
N GLU A 89 -13.57 9.13 -2.63
CA GLU A 89 -13.62 8.82 -4.05
C GLU A 89 -12.78 7.59 -4.34
N VAL A 90 -13.16 6.82 -5.32
CA VAL A 90 -12.34 5.77 -5.92
C VAL A 90 -11.54 6.42 -7.04
N VAL A 91 -10.25 6.28 -6.98
CA VAL A 91 -9.35 6.69 -8.06
C VAL A 91 -8.63 5.47 -8.59
N TRP A 92 -8.28 5.51 -9.85
CA TRP A 92 -7.48 4.48 -10.48
C TRP A 92 -6.28 5.10 -11.18
N ALA A 93 -5.22 4.31 -11.32
CA ALA A 93 -4.00 4.71 -11.99
C ALA A 93 -3.37 3.49 -12.67
N GLN A 94 -2.58 3.75 -13.69
CA GLN A 94 -1.73 2.73 -14.32
C GLN A 94 -0.28 3.10 -14.11
N PRO A 95 0.63 2.13 -13.91
CA PRO A 95 2.06 2.40 -13.90
C PRO A 95 2.50 2.98 -15.25
N GLY A 96 3.32 4.02 -15.24
CA GLY A 96 3.88 4.60 -16.46
C GLY A 96 4.93 3.72 -17.14
N LYS A 97 5.41 2.69 -16.44
CA LYS A 97 6.38 1.69 -16.91
C LYS A 97 6.22 0.40 -16.12
N GLU A 98 6.79 -0.69 -16.62
CA GLU A 98 6.88 -1.93 -15.84
C GLU A 98 7.66 -1.70 -14.55
N LEU A 99 7.13 -2.22 -13.45
CA LEU A 99 7.76 -2.18 -12.14
C LEU A 99 7.98 -3.60 -11.63
N SER A 100 9.20 -3.89 -11.21
CA SER A 100 9.51 -5.10 -10.44
C SER A 100 9.26 -4.82 -8.96
N LEU A 101 8.43 -5.64 -8.34
CA LEU A 101 8.02 -5.49 -6.96
C LEU A 101 8.40 -6.75 -6.19
N LEU A 102 8.77 -6.60 -4.93
CA LEU A 102 8.94 -7.74 -4.04
C LEU A 102 7.56 -8.30 -3.66
N ASP A 103 7.33 -9.58 -3.92
CA ASP A 103 6.08 -10.23 -3.57
C ASP A 103 6.16 -10.84 -2.16
N LEU A 104 5.57 -10.17 -1.19
CA LEU A 104 5.47 -10.65 0.18
C LEU A 104 4.24 -11.53 0.43
N THR A 105 3.39 -11.76 -0.57
CA THR A 105 2.20 -12.62 -0.41
C THR A 105 2.61 -14.06 -0.13
N LEU A 106 3.71 -14.49 -0.74
CA LEU A 106 4.26 -15.82 -0.58
C LEU A 106 4.75 -16.09 0.86
N HIS A 107 5.06 -15.04 1.60
CA HIS A 107 5.58 -15.11 2.96
C HIS A 107 4.54 -14.80 4.05
N ALA A 108 3.30 -14.56 3.67
CA ALA A 108 2.27 -14.13 4.61
C ALA A 108 2.02 -15.12 5.76
N ALA A 109 2.18 -16.43 5.49
CA ALA A 109 2.05 -17.48 6.49
C ALA A 109 3.28 -17.56 7.42
N GLU A 110 4.46 -17.27 6.91
CA GLU A 110 5.72 -17.36 7.65
C GLU A 110 6.00 -16.10 8.47
N TRP A 111 5.42 -14.98 8.06
CA TRP A 111 5.67 -13.68 8.68
C TRP A 111 4.40 -13.03 9.23
N PRO A 112 4.03 -13.38 10.45
CA PRO A 112 2.88 -12.75 11.12
C PRO A 112 2.98 -11.23 11.18
N VAL A 113 4.21 -10.67 11.12
CA VAL A 113 4.45 -9.23 11.08
C VAL A 113 3.74 -8.52 9.92
N LEU A 114 3.52 -9.21 8.79
CA LEU A 114 2.80 -8.66 7.63
C LEU A 114 1.33 -8.40 7.97
N GLN A 115 0.76 -9.12 8.92
CA GLN A 115 -0.60 -8.97 9.42
C GLN A 115 -0.67 -8.17 10.72
N ALA A 116 0.49 -7.81 11.29
CA ALA A 116 0.55 -7.11 12.55
C ALA A 116 -0.13 -5.74 12.47
N THR A 117 -0.89 -5.42 13.51
CA THR A 117 -1.52 -4.11 13.69
C THR A 117 -0.54 -3.07 14.23
N ARG A 118 0.62 -3.50 14.69
CA ARG A 118 1.68 -2.64 15.25
C ARG A 118 2.50 -2.01 14.14
N PHE A 119 2.30 -0.74 13.89
CA PHE A 119 2.99 0.00 12.82
C PHE A 119 4.51 0.00 12.95
N ALA A 120 5.05 -0.02 14.17
CA ALA A 120 6.50 -0.04 14.38
C ALA A 120 7.19 -1.26 13.73
N GLU A 121 6.59 -2.43 13.83
CA GLU A 121 7.12 -3.68 13.28
C GLU A 121 7.06 -3.69 11.75
N THR A 122 5.91 -3.29 11.18
CA THR A 122 5.74 -3.24 9.73
C THR A 122 6.57 -2.13 9.08
N GLN A 123 6.79 -1.02 9.79
CA GLN A 123 7.69 0.05 9.34
C GLN A 123 9.16 -0.37 9.41
N ALA A 124 9.55 -1.18 10.40
CA ALA A 124 10.88 -1.76 10.46
C ALA A 124 11.13 -2.73 9.29
N LEU A 125 10.15 -3.59 8.99
CA LEU A 125 10.17 -4.46 7.81
C LEU A 125 10.29 -3.65 6.52
N SER A 126 9.47 -2.61 6.35
CA SER A 126 9.50 -1.75 5.17
C SER A 126 10.87 -1.08 4.96
N ARG A 127 11.54 -0.68 6.05
CA ARG A 127 12.91 -0.15 5.98
C ARG A 127 13.92 -1.20 5.51
N ALA A 128 13.83 -2.39 6.06
CA ALA A 128 14.71 -3.49 5.70
C ALA A 128 14.56 -3.86 4.21
N VAL A 129 13.33 -4.02 3.77
CA VAL A 129 12.99 -4.34 2.38
C VAL A 129 13.46 -3.26 1.39
N LYS A 130 13.42 -1.98 1.76
CA LYS A 130 13.92 -0.88 0.92
C LYS A 130 15.37 -1.10 0.45
N TRP A 131 16.21 -1.67 1.28
CA TRP A 131 17.60 -1.94 0.95
C TRP A 131 17.78 -3.06 -0.10
N HIS A 132 16.87 -4.04 -0.13
CA HIS A 132 16.95 -5.19 -1.03
C HIS A 132 16.24 -4.99 -2.37
N ALA A 133 15.20 -4.18 -2.43
CA ALA A 133 14.28 -4.11 -3.59
C ALA A 133 14.15 -2.72 -4.23
N GLU A 134 15.19 -1.88 -4.19
CA GLU A 134 15.13 -0.51 -4.73
C GLU A 134 13.88 0.29 -4.32
N GLY A 135 13.32 -0.02 -3.15
CA GLY A 135 12.23 0.73 -2.52
C GLY A 135 10.83 0.41 -3.01
N ARG A 136 10.62 -0.68 -3.74
CA ARG A 136 9.30 -1.04 -4.28
C ARG A 136 8.85 -2.39 -3.76
N VAL A 137 7.73 -2.40 -3.07
CA VAL A 137 7.22 -3.59 -2.36
C VAL A 137 5.77 -3.83 -2.70
N VAL A 138 5.44 -5.06 -3.02
CA VAL A 138 4.07 -5.57 -2.94
C VAL A 138 3.89 -6.26 -1.60
N ILE A 139 2.91 -5.81 -0.87
CA ILE A 139 2.54 -6.44 0.39
C ILE A 139 1.08 -6.81 0.30
N SER A 140 0.77 -8.07 0.50
CA SER A 140 -0.63 -8.40 0.54
C SER A 140 -0.97 -9.64 1.35
N GLY A 141 -2.08 -9.57 2.11
CA GLY A 141 -3.01 -10.66 2.27
C GLY A 141 -4.17 -10.56 1.27
N ASN A 142 -4.39 -9.41 0.65
CA ASN A 142 -5.41 -9.13 -0.36
C ASN A 142 -4.85 -8.22 -1.48
N ARG A 143 -3.64 -8.52 -1.96
CA ARG A 143 -2.98 -7.78 -3.05
C ARG A 143 -2.97 -6.26 -2.90
N THR A 144 -2.60 -5.77 -1.72
CA THR A 144 -2.30 -4.36 -1.53
C THR A 144 -0.91 -4.06 -2.08
N ILE A 145 -0.81 -3.13 -3.01
CA ILE A 145 0.43 -2.69 -3.65
C ILE A 145 0.87 -1.41 -2.96
N VAL A 146 2.10 -1.40 -2.48
CA VAL A 146 2.71 -0.24 -1.83
C VAL A 146 3.79 0.31 -2.73
N LEU A 147 3.64 1.55 -3.15
CA LEU A 147 4.63 2.29 -3.94
C LEU A 147 5.21 3.44 -3.11
N ALA A 148 6.51 3.53 -3.06
CA ALA A 148 7.24 4.56 -2.34
C ALA A 148 8.03 5.44 -3.32
#